data_35df90b167ee3d3a2c681ef3bf8ea168
#
_entry.id   35df90b167ee3d3a2c681ef3bf8ea168
#
_cell.length_a   1.000
_cell.length_b   1.000
_cell.length_c   1.000
_cell.angle_alpha   90.00
_cell.angle_beta   90.00
_cell.angle_gamma   90.00
#
_symmetry.space_group_name_H-M   'P 1'
#
loop_
_entity.id
_entity.type
_entity.pdbx_description
1 polymer ?
#
loop_
_entity_poly.entity_id
_entity_poly.type
_entity_poly.pdbx_seq_one_letter_code
_entity_poly.pdbx_strand_id
1 'polypeptide(L)'
;LSYNKKIPDADLIYRLEYPSWSKEGYWGSIWNRILPQQMCDAVPEVAARGTIFLGGNDVNLSFKDNNEIRNIKLNASQSDREGLDVFKFDLIAGSVENFEDESVIITESIAKLYGLEVGDILHKGHGAKDDNVYNIVAIYRDFPKPSYLANIDCFVGLPPIIVEEELFSWSYNCYLRLHSDADPEDVATKMREHFRESLAKEGLSEEEVEEELSMMYPRLNPLTRLYFATECEGD
;
A
#
# COMPACT_ATOMS: atom_id res chain seq x y z
N LEU A 1 3.57 22.63 9.24
CA LEU A 1 2.81 21.40 9.48
C LEU A 1 3.69 20.20 9.11
N SER A 2 3.76 19.18 9.98
CA SER A 2 4.76 18.10 9.91
C SER A 2 4.13 16.71 9.70
N TYR A 3 2.96 16.65 9.05
CA TYR A 3 2.27 15.38 8.82
C TYR A 3 3.13 14.45 7.95
N ASN A 4 3.20 13.18 8.29
CA ASN A 4 4.05 12.15 7.69
C ASN A 4 5.58 12.39 7.74
N LYS A 5 6.06 13.58 8.08
CA LYS A 5 7.51 13.91 8.03
C LYS A 5 8.40 13.08 8.98
N LYS A 6 7.80 12.44 9.98
CA LYS A 6 8.52 11.59 10.93
C LYS A 6 8.58 10.11 10.50
N ILE A 7 7.88 9.75 9.41
CA ILE A 7 8.04 8.42 8.80
C ILE A 7 9.47 8.32 8.26
N PRO A 8 10.20 7.23 8.50
CA PRO A 8 11.55 7.05 7.95
C PRO A 8 11.55 7.21 6.43
N ASP A 9 12.49 8.00 5.94
CA ASP A 9 12.65 8.32 4.51
C ASP A 9 11.40 8.92 3.82
N ALA A 10 10.53 9.60 4.57
CA ALA A 10 9.27 10.17 4.06
C ALA A 10 9.45 11.05 2.82
N ASP A 11 10.59 11.74 2.71
CA ASP A 11 10.93 12.60 1.57
C ASP A 11 11.30 11.79 0.29
N LEU A 12 11.53 10.49 0.43
CA LEU A 12 11.80 9.56 -0.67
C LEU A 12 10.58 8.74 -1.08
N ILE A 13 9.46 8.90 -0.39
CA ILE A 13 8.24 8.12 -0.64
C ILE A 13 7.23 8.98 -1.40
N TYR A 14 6.66 8.38 -2.44
CA TYR A 14 5.71 9.01 -3.34
C TYR A 14 4.50 8.12 -3.57
N ARG A 15 3.31 8.73 -3.73
CA ARG A 15 2.14 8.05 -4.28
C ARG A 15 2.15 8.19 -5.80
N LEU A 16 1.90 7.09 -6.50
CA LEU A 16 1.73 7.10 -7.95
C LEU A 16 0.32 7.58 -8.30
N GLU A 17 0.22 8.52 -9.20
CA GLU A 17 -1.02 9.16 -9.64
C GLU A 17 -1.07 9.27 -11.16
N TYR A 18 -2.28 9.45 -11.71
CA TYR A 18 -2.56 9.69 -13.14
C TYR A 18 -3.59 10.81 -13.30
N PRO A 19 -3.73 11.45 -14.48
CA PRO A 19 -4.75 12.47 -14.70
C PRO A 19 -6.16 11.90 -14.45
N SER A 20 -6.98 12.60 -13.69
CA SER A 20 -8.34 12.13 -13.40
C SER A 20 -9.18 12.07 -14.69
N TRP A 21 -9.89 10.96 -14.88
CA TRP A 21 -10.80 10.77 -16.03
C TRP A 21 -12.14 11.47 -15.83
N SER A 22 -12.48 11.82 -14.59
CA SER A 22 -13.78 12.40 -14.23
C SER A 22 -13.72 13.90 -14.03
N LYS A 23 -12.54 14.47 -13.75
CA LYS A 23 -12.41 15.89 -13.38
C LYS A 23 -11.11 16.49 -13.89
N GLU A 24 -11.23 17.39 -14.87
CA GLU A 24 -10.09 18.09 -15.46
C GLU A 24 -9.27 18.85 -14.40
N GLY A 25 -7.94 18.72 -14.50
CA GLY A 25 -6.98 19.32 -13.56
C GLY A 25 -6.82 18.59 -12.23
N TYR A 26 -7.52 17.47 -12.04
CA TYR A 26 -7.38 16.61 -10.87
C TYR A 26 -6.58 15.35 -11.20
N TRP A 27 -6.18 14.61 -10.15
CA TRP A 27 -5.37 13.41 -10.24
C TRP A 27 -6.09 12.24 -9.58
N GLY A 28 -6.09 11.12 -10.26
CA GLY A 28 -6.54 9.82 -9.73
C GLY A 28 -5.37 9.09 -9.08
N SER A 29 -5.67 8.33 -8.04
CA SER A 29 -4.66 7.55 -7.30
C SER A 29 -5.03 6.08 -7.16
N ILE A 30 -6.14 5.66 -7.79
CA ILE A 30 -6.65 4.30 -7.70
C ILE A 30 -6.21 3.50 -8.91
N TRP A 31 -5.43 2.46 -8.68
CA TRP A 31 -4.83 1.59 -9.69
C TRP A 31 -5.32 0.15 -9.55
N ASN A 32 -5.13 -0.65 -10.61
CA ASN A 32 -4.93 -2.09 -10.42
C ASN A 32 -3.48 -2.33 -9.96
N ARG A 33 -3.14 -3.54 -9.53
CA ARG A 33 -1.77 -3.83 -9.04
C ARG A 33 -0.77 -4.15 -10.14
N ILE A 34 -1.22 -4.33 -11.39
CA ILE A 34 -0.38 -4.74 -12.53
C ILE A 34 0.28 -3.54 -13.20
N LEU A 35 -0.49 -2.50 -13.55
CA LEU A 35 0.05 -1.34 -14.28
C LEU A 35 1.18 -0.61 -13.55
N PRO A 36 1.06 -0.30 -12.23
CA PRO A 36 2.16 0.28 -11.49
C PRO A 36 3.40 -0.61 -11.46
N GLN A 37 3.22 -1.93 -11.40
CA GLN A 37 4.32 -2.88 -11.47
C GLN A 37 5.06 -2.77 -12.80
N GLN A 38 4.34 -2.84 -13.90
CA GLN A 38 4.94 -2.73 -15.24
C GLN A 38 5.70 -1.42 -15.43
N MET A 39 5.16 -0.29 -14.96
CA MET A 39 5.80 1.02 -15.08
C MET A 39 7.08 1.12 -14.23
N CYS A 40 7.10 0.56 -13.03
CA CYS A 40 8.20 0.72 -12.07
C CYS A 40 9.37 -0.24 -12.31
N ASP A 41 9.09 -1.48 -12.74
CA ASP A 41 10.11 -2.54 -12.83
C ASP A 41 11.25 -2.22 -13.82
N ALA A 42 11.01 -1.29 -14.76
CA ALA A 42 12.02 -0.83 -15.72
C ALA A 42 12.80 0.42 -15.28
N VAL A 43 12.50 0.97 -14.09
CA VAL A 43 13.10 2.23 -13.61
C VAL A 43 14.00 1.95 -12.41
N PRO A 44 15.33 1.86 -12.61
CA PRO A 44 16.27 1.46 -11.55
C PRO A 44 16.35 2.45 -10.38
N GLU A 45 15.87 3.68 -10.54
CA GLU A 45 15.79 4.68 -9.48
C GLU A 45 14.70 4.37 -8.45
N VAL A 46 13.77 3.45 -8.76
CA VAL A 46 12.75 2.96 -7.81
C VAL A 46 13.37 1.89 -6.92
N ALA A 47 13.61 2.25 -5.66
CA ALA A 47 14.20 1.36 -4.66
C ALA A 47 13.20 0.32 -4.11
N ALA A 48 11.92 0.69 -4.04
CA ALA A 48 10.82 -0.20 -3.66
C ALA A 48 9.50 0.35 -4.21
N ARG A 49 8.56 -0.53 -4.49
CA ARG A 49 7.18 -0.16 -4.84
C ARG A 49 6.23 -1.18 -4.25
N GLY A 50 5.00 -0.78 -3.99
CA GLY A 50 4.00 -1.72 -3.50
C GLY A 50 2.66 -1.05 -3.26
N THR A 51 1.70 -1.88 -2.87
CA THR A 51 0.35 -1.48 -2.54
C THR A 51 0.20 -1.41 -1.03
N ILE A 52 -0.22 -0.24 -0.52
CA ILE A 52 -0.54 -0.07 0.89
C ILE A 52 -1.61 1.00 1.04
N PHE A 53 -2.65 0.71 1.83
CA PHE A 53 -3.65 1.71 2.18
C PHE A 53 -3.21 2.48 3.42
N LEU A 54 -3.19 3.80 3.33
CA LEU A 54 -2.85 4.67 4.45
C LEU A 54 -4.06 5.03 5.32
N GLY A 55 -5.26 4.77 4.85
CA GLY A 55 -6.49 4.83 5.62
C GLY A 55 -6.83 3.46 6.20
N GLY A 56 -7.38 3.44 7.40
CA GLY A 56 -7.84 2.21 8.04
C GLY A 56 -9.35 2.21 8.26
N ASN A 57 -9.90 1.03 8.45
CA ASN A 57 -11.29 0.83 8.82
C ASN A 57 -11.38 0.04 10.12
N ASP A 58 -12.35 0.39 10.92
CA ASP A 58 -12.69 -0.36 12.13
C ASP A 58 -13.18 -1.77 11.78
N VAL A 59 -12.45 -2.77 12.24
CA VAL A 59 -12.82 -4.18 12.08
C VAL A 59 -13.02 -4.87 13.43
N ASN A 60 -14.02 -5.72 13.49
CA ASN A 60 -14.23 -6.57 14.65
C ASN A 60 -13.47 -7.88 14.46
N LEU A 61 -12.64 -8.22 15.42
CA LEU A 61 -11.86 -9.43 15.45
C LEU A 61 -12.07 -10.14 16.80
N SER A 62 -11.74 -11.41 16.87
CA SER A 62 -11.76 -12.15 18.11
C SER A 62 -10.60 -13.14 18.19
N PHE A 63 -10.19 -13.49 19.39
CA PHE A 63 -9.16 -14.49 19.65
C PHE A 63 -9.46 -15.28 20.92
N LYS A 64 -8.80 -16.42 21.07
CA LYS A 64 -8.91 -17.28 22.26
C LYS A 64 -7.78 -16.93 23.24
N ASP A 65 -8.15 -16.59 24.46
CA ASP A 65 -7.24 -16.35 25.57
C ASP A 65 -7.65 -17.27 26.75
N ASN A 66 -6.81 -18.25 27.08
CA ASN A 66 -7.06 -19.22 28.19
C ASN A 66 -8.47 -19.85 28.16
N ASN A 67 -8.93 -20.32 27.01
CA ASN A 67 -10.27 -20.86 26.74
C ASN A 67 -11.42 -19.83 26.79
N GLU A 68 -11.14 -18.56 27.00
CA GLU A 68 -12.11 -17.48 26.84
C GLU A 68 -12.00 -16.84 25.46
N ILE A 69 -13.13 -16.41 24.90
CA ILE A 69 -13.15 -15.65 23.65
C ILE A 69 -13.12 -14.18 24.00
N ARG A 70 -12.11 -13.49 23.49
CA ARG A 70 -12.02 -12.04 23.56
C ARG A 70 -12.39 -11.42 22.21
N ASN A 71 -13.28 -10.44 22.26
CA ASN A 71 -13.64 -9.64 21.10
C ASN A 71 -12.89 -8.29 21.17
N ILE A 72 -12.29 -7.90 20.07
CA ILE A 72 -11.52 -6.65 19.96
C ILE A 72 -11.95 -5.89 18.70
N LYS A 73 -11.73 -4.61 18.70
CA LYS A 73 -11.94 -3.73 17.55
C LYS A 73 -10.63 -3.05 17.23
N LEU A 74 -10.14 -3.26 16.02
CA LEU A 74 -8.89 -2.67 15.53
C LEU A 74 -9.15 -1.81 14.31
N ASN A 75 -8.36 -0.75 14.15
CA ASN A 75 -8.28 -0.01 12.91
C ASN A 75 -7.31 -0.74 11.97
N ALA A 76 -7.87 -1.48 11.02
CA ALA A 76 -7.13 -2.33 10.10
C ALA A 76 -6.99 -1.70 8.72
N SER A 77 -5.86 -1.94 8.07
CA SER A 77 -5.65 -1.62 6.68
C SER A 77 -5.04 -2.82 5.94
N GLN A 78 -4.71 -2.64 4.67
CA GLN A 78 -4.22 -3.70 3.79
C GLN A 78 -2.92 -3.30 3.11
N SER A 79 -2.07 -4.29 2.84
CA SER A 79 -0.83 -4.12 2.07
C SER A 79 -0.48 -5.41 1.34
N ASP A 80 0.23 -5.30 0.21
CA ASP A 80 1.06 -6.40 -0.26
C ASP A 80 2.39 -6.42 0.49
N ARG A 81 3.20 -7.46 0.26
CA ARG A 81 4.51 -7.61 0.88
C ARG A 81 5.44 -6.45 0.55
N GLU A 82 5.39 -6.00 -0.69
CA GLU A 82 6.22 -4.93 -1.25
C GLU A 82 5.85 -3.56 -0.65
N GLY A 83 4.58 -3.32 -0.35
CA GLY A 83 4.13 -2.10 0.33
C GLY A 83 4.78 -1.92 1.71
N LEU A 84 5.01 -3.01 2.44
CA LEU A 84 5.71 -2.97 3.72
C LEU A 84 7.19 -2.53 3.54
N ASP A 85 7.83 -2.91 2.42
CA ASP A 85 9.21 -2.50 2.12
C ASP A 85 9.31 -1.02 1.75
N VAL A 86 8.28 -0.46 1.09
CA VAL A 86 8.25 0.98 0.78
C VAL A 86 8.38 1.80 2.05
N PHE A 87 7.66 1.44 3.11
CA PHE A 87 7.61 2.19 4.38
C PHE A 87 8.61 1.70 5.44
N LYS A 88 9.40 0.65 5.15
CA LYS A 88 10.42 0.12 6.06
C LYS A 88 9.88 -0.14 7.47
N PHE A 89 8.90 -1.04 7.59
CA PHE A 89 8.36 -1.42 8.89
C PHE A 89 9.45 -1.95 9.81
N ASP A 90 9.59 -1.35 11.00
CA ASP A 90 10.56 -1.76 12.04
C ASP A 90 9.99 -2.97 12.80
N LEU A 91 10.34 -4.18 12.36
CA LEU A 91 9.87 -5.42 12.97
C LEU A 91 10.55 -5.67 14.31
N ILE A 92 9.74 -5.91 15.36
CA ILE A 92 10.19 -6.27 16.70
C ILE A 92 10.24 -7.78 16.86
N ALA A 93 9.30 -8.49 16.23
CA ALA A 93 9.21 -9.95 16.25
C ALA A 93 8.62 -10.46 14.94
N GLY A 94 8.93 -11.71 14.59
CA GLY A 94 8.39 -12.39 13.42
C GLY A 94 9.08 -12.00 12.11
N SER A 95 8.41 -12.30 10.99
CA SER A 95 8.90 -12.05 9.63
C SER A 95 7.74 -11.73 8.70
N VAL A 96 8.01 -10.90 7.70
CA VAL A 96 7.06 -10.58 6.62
C VAL A 96 7.47 -11.20 5.28
N GLU A 97 8.42 -12.13 5.27
CA GLU A 97 8.89 -12.79 4.06
C GLU A 97 7.77 -13.47 3.27
N ASN A 98 6.84 -14.11 4.00
CA ASN A 98 5.65 -14.77 3.46
C ASN A 98 4.37 -14.01 3.82
N PHE A 99 4.41 -12.68 3.80
CA PHE A 99 3.25 -11.85 4.08
C PHE A 99 2.32 -11.85 2.87
N GLU A 100 1.15 -12.47 3.03
CA GLU A 100 0.14 -12.66 2.00
C GLU A 100 -1.25 -12.71 2.61
N ASP A 101 -2.27 -13.11 1.85
CA ASP A 101 -3.63 -13.32 2.33
C ASP A 101 -3.63 -14.19 3.60
N GLU A 102 -4.53 -13.92 4.52
CA GLU A 102 -4.59 -14.53 5.86
C GLU A 102 -3.39 -14.18 6.79
N SER A 103 -2.42 -13.41 6.34
CA SER A 103 -1.39 -12.84 7.21
C SER A 103 -1.84 -11.51 7.80
N VAL A 104 -1.45 -11.26 9.05
CA VAL A 104 -1.60 -9.95 9.69
C VAL A 104 -0.33 -9.58 10.44
N ILE A 105 0.04 -8.31 10.37
CA ILE A 105 1.03 -7.71 11.26
C ILE A 105 0.33 -6.70 12.16
N ILE A 106 0.74 -6.64 13.41
CA ILE A 106 0.14 -5.75 14.43
C ILE A 106 1.18 -4.83 15.04
N THR A 107 0.74 -3.68 15.54
CA THR A 107 1.63 -2.77 16.27
C THR A 107 2.08 -3.36 17.60
N GLU A 108 3.24 -2.89 18.09
CA GLU A 108 3.74 -3.22 19.44
C GLU A 108 2.73 -2.85 20.52
N SER A 109 2.05 -1.70 20.38
CA SER A 109 1.02 -1.24 21.31
C SER A 109 -0.16 -2.20 21.39
N ILE A 110 -0.64 -2.71 20.26
CA ILE A 110 -1.74 -3.69 20.22
C ILE A 110 -1.30 -5.04 20.81
N ALA A 111 -0.10 -5.50 20.44
CA ALA A 111 0.46 -6.73 20.98
C ALA A 111 0.51 -6.68 22.52
N LYS A 112 1.03 -5.60 23.09
CA LYS A 112 1.11 -5.40 24.55
C LYS A 112 -0.26 -5.26 25.22
N LEU A 113 -1.18 -4.52 24.57
CA LEU A 113 -2.51 -4.26 25.14
C LEU A 113 -3.34 -5.54 25.33
N TYR A 114 -3.22 -6.45 24.37
CA TYR A 114 -4.03 -7.67 24.34
C TYR A 114 -3.25 -8.95 24.68
N GLY A 115 -1.93 -8.85 24.90
CA GLY A 115 -1.09 -10.02 25.17
C GLY A 115 -0.95 -10.93 23.95
N LEU A 116 -0.91 -10.36 22.73
CA LEU A 116 -0.82 -11.11 21.48
C LEU A 116 0.64 -11.30 21.07
N GLU A 117 0.94 -12.46 20.50
CA GLU A 117 2.27 -12.85 20.05
C GLU A 117 2.24 -13.33 18.60
N VAL A 118 3.42 -13.42 17.98
CA VAL A 118 3.58 -14.04 16.66
C VAL A 118 3.15 -15.50 16.73
N GLY A 119 2.30 -15.92 15.79
CA GLY A 119 1.69 -17.25 15.77
C GLY A 119 0.28 -17.30 16.32
N ASP A 120 -0.17 -16.25 17.01
CA ASP A 120 -1.58 -16.18 17.44
C ASP A 120 -2.51 -15.97 16.24
N ILE A 121 -3.75 -16.40 16.41
CA ILE A 121 -4.80 -16.37 15.39
C ILE A 121 -5.85 -15.34 15.78
N LEU A 122 -6.15 -14.43 14.87
CA LEU A 122 -7.27 -13.51 14.94
C LEU A 122 -8.39 -14.00 14.00
N HIS A 123 -9.58 -14.20 14.55
CA HIS A 123 -10.76 -14.58 13.78
C HIS A 123 -11.52 -13.33 13.34
N LYS A 124 -11.98 -13.30 12.09
CA LYS A 124 -12.83 -12.20 11.60
C LYS A 124 -14.19 -12.25 12.29
N GLY A 125 -14.63 -11.10 12.80
CA GLY A 125 -15.89 -10.98 13.52
C GLY A 125 -15.80 -11.41 14.98
N HIS A 126 -16.95 -11.78 15.55
CA HIS A 126 -17.09 -12.17 16.96
C HIS A 126 -17.19 -13.68 17.12
N GLY A 127 -16.74 -14.16 18.26
CA GLY A 127 -16.98 -15.53 18.69
C GLY A 127 -15.93 -16.55 18.25
N ALA A 128 -14.80 -16.12 17.75
CA ALA A 128 -13.66 -16.97 17.35
C ALA A 128 -14.09 -18.18 16.49
N LYS A 129 -14.87 -17.93 15.45
CA LYS A 129 -15.27 -18.93 14.46
C LYS A 129 -14.10 -19.23 13.54
N ASP A 130 -13.89 -20.49 13.20
CA ASP A 130 -12.66 -20.97 12.57
C ASP A 130 -12.59 -20.72 11.04
N ASP A 131 -13.64 -20.22 10.42
CA ASP A 131 -13.79 -20.20 8.96
C ASP A 131 -13.12 -19.00 8.27
N ASN A 132 -12.58 -18.04 9.02
CA ASN A 132 -12.03 -16.81 8.44
C ASN A 132 -11.04 -16.18 9.43
N VAL A 133 -9.77 -16.51 9.24
CA VAL A 133 -8.71 -16.19 10.22
C VAL A 133 -7.60 -15.36 9.61
N TYR A 134 -6.88 -14.66 10.49
CA TYR A 134 -5.60 -14.06 10.21
C TYR A 134 -4.54 -14.61 11.16
N ASN A 135 -3.39 -15.00 10.63
CA ASN A 135 -2.23 -15.41 11.40
C ASN A 135 -1.34 -14.20 11.69
N ILE A 136 -1.03 -13.92 12.95
CA ILE A 136 -0.07 -12.87 13.31
C ILE A 136 1.33 -13.36 12.91
N VAL A 137 1.89 -12.78 11.85
CA VAL A 137 3.21 -13.19 11.31
C VAL A 137 4.33 -12.28 11.80
N ALA A 138 4.02 -11.04 12.18
CA ALA A 138 5.00 -10.11 12.75
C ALA A 138 4.35 -9.07 13.66
N ILE A 139 5.18 -8.50 14.53
CA ILE A 139 4.88 -7.34 15.36
C ILE A 139 5.85 -6.24 14.97
N TYR A 140 5.35 -5.04 14.72
CA TYR A 140 6.15 -3.89 14.32
C TYR A 140 6.02 -2.73 15.31
N ARG A 141 7.05 -1.89 15.37
CA ARG A 141 7.05 -0.68 16.18
C ARG A 141 6.05 0.34 15.65
N ASP A 142 5.29 0.94 16.55
CA ASP A 142 4.30 1.96 16.20
C ASP A 142 4.95 3.11 15.42
N PHE A 143 4.30 3.53 14.35
CA PHE A 143 4.77 4.69 13.59
C PHE A 143 4.61 5.99 14.37
N PRO A 144 5.52 6.97 14.17
CA PRO A 144 5.46 8.23 14.88
C PRO A 144 4.27 9.10 14.45
N LYS A 145 3.68 9.79 15.41
CA LYS A 145 2.62 10.79 15.16
C LYS A 145 3.23 12.17 14.84
N PRO A 146 2.57 12.99 14.01
CA PRO A 146 1.38 12.69 13.22
C PRO A 146 1.72 12.03 11.89
N SER A 147 1.07 10.90 11.60
CA SER A 147 1.15 10.25 10.28
C SER A 147 -0.10 9.38 10.03
N TYR A 148 -0.38 9.07 8.77
CA TYR A 148 -1.44 8.14 8.42
C TYR A 148 -1.22 6.76 9.05
N LEU A 149 -0.01 6.23 8.98
CA LEU A 149 0.35 4.92 9.49
C LEU A 149 0.19 4.80 11.01
N ALA A 150 0.38 5.90 11.75
CA ALA A 150 0.28 5.90 13.21
C ALA A 150 -1.15 5.70 13.76
N ASN A 151 -2.15 5.73 12.89
CA ASN A 151 -3.54 5.50 13.27
C ASN A 151 -4.03 4.09 12.91
N ILE A 152 -3.17 3.26 12.32
CA ILE A 152 -3.49 1.90 11.90
C ILE A 152 -2.92 0.93 12.91
N ASP A 153 -3.78 0.06 13.44
CA ASP A 153 -3.43 -0.94 14.46
C ASP A 153 -2.83 -2.21 13.87
N CYS A 154 -3.25 -2.56 12.66
CA CYS A 154 -2.77 -3.74 11.97
C CYS A 154 -2.88 -3.62 10.44
N PHE A 155 -2.02 -4.36 9.73
CA PHE A 155 -2.10 -4.54 8.28
C PHE A 155 -2.34 -6.00 7.95
N VAL A 156 -3.33 -6.23 7.10
CA VAL A 156 -3.67 -7.54 6.57
C VAL A 156 -3.06 -7.68 5.18
N GLY A 157 -2.57 -8.86 4.85
CA GLY A 157 -2.02 -9.16 3.54
C GLY A 157 -3.09 -9.13 2.44
N LEU A 158 -2.72 -8.62 1.29
CA LEU A 158 -3.54 -8.71 0.08
C LEU A 158 -3.39 -10.11 -0.54
N PRO A 159 -4.45 -10.64 -1.17
CA PRO A 159 -4.38 -11.92 -1.86
C PRO A 159 -3.39 -11.88 -3.03
N PRO A 160 -2.86 -13.03 -3.46
CA PRO A 160 -2.03 -13.13 -4.66
C PRO A 160 -2.73 -12.52 -5.89
N ILE A 161 -1.93 -11.98 -6.82
CA ILE A 161 -2.45 -11.40 -8.06
C ILE A 161 -2.89 -12.54 -9.00
N ILE A 162 -4.17 -12.52 -9.39
CA ILE A 162 -4.71 -13.31 -10.49
C ILE A 162 -4.88 -12.35 -11.67
N VAL A 163 -4.05 -12.46 -12.70
CA VAL A 163 -3.90 -11.45 -13.75
C VAL A 163 -5.20 -11.09 -14.42
N GLU A 164 -6.03 -12.09 -14.77
CA GLU A 164 -7.30 -11.89 -15.48
C GLU A 164 -8.33 -11.11 -14.65
N GLU A 165 -8.30 -11.25 -13.33
CA GLU A 165 -9.16 -10.54 -12.38
C GLU A 165 -8.60 -9.16 -12.05
N GLU A 166 -7.30 -9.07 -11.86
CA GLU A 166 -6.60 -7.87 -11.41
C GLU A 166 -6.66 -6.73 -12.45
N LEU A 167 -6.63 -7.05 -13.74
CA LEU A 167 -6.71 -6.04 -14.81
C LEU A 167 -7.96 -5.16 -14.74
N PHE A 168 -9.05 -5.69 -14.17
CA PHE A 168 -10.31 -4.97 -13.99
C PHE A 168 -10.52 -4.43 -12.56
N SER A 169 -9.58 -4.70 -11.64
CA SER A 169 -9.69 -4.33 -10.23
C SER A 169 -9.00 -2.99 -9.94
N TRP A 170 -9.69 -1.89 -10.21
CA TRP A 170 -9.21 -0.55 -9.89
C TRP A 170 -9.61 -0.16 -8.46
N SER A 171 -8.79 -0.55 -7.48
CA SER A 171 -9.13 -0.42 -6.05
C SER A 171 -7.93 -0.10 -5.14
N TYR A 172 -6.75 0.12 -5.70
CA TYR A 172 -5.52 0.14 -4.90
C TYR A 172 -4.72 1.43 -5.07
N ASN A 173 -4.06 1.87 -3.99
CA ASN A 173 -3.05 2.91 -4.08
C ASN A 173 -1.67 2.25 -4.23
N CYS A 174 -0.83 2.82 -5.09
CA CYS A 174 0.55 2.41 -5.26
C CYS A 174 1.49 3.48 -4.68
N TYR A 175 2.43 3.03 -3.86
CA TYR A 175 3.49 3.87 -3.31
C TYR A 175 4.86 3.39 -3.78
N LEU A 176 5.76 4.35 -3.99
CA LEU A 176 7.13 4.12 -4.40
C LEU A 176 8.07 4.73 -3.38
N ARG A 177 9.21 4.09 -3.16
CA ARG A 177 10.36 4.73 -2.53
C ARG A 177 11.48 4.82 -3.56
N LEU A 178 11.99 6.02 -3.75
CA LEU A 178 13.09 6.27 -4.67
C LEU A 178 14.44 6.15 -3.96
N HIS A 179 15.50 5.92 -4.73
CA HIS A 179 16.87 6.15 -4.26
C HIS A 179 17.10 7.63 -3.97
N SER A 180 18.00 7.95 -3.04
CA SER A 180 18.18 9.30 -2.51
C SER A 180 18.74 10.32 -3.52
N ASP A 181 19.31 9.86 -4.60
CA ASP A 181 19.87 10.65 -5.71
C ASP A 181 18.94 10.76 -6.92
N ALA A 182 17.75 10.13 -6.84
CA ALA A 182 16.79 10.14 -7.93
C ALA A 182 15.97 11.44 -7.96
N ASP A 183 15.77 11.97 -9.16
CA ASP A 183 14.83 13.06 -9.41
C ASP A 183 13.44 12.49 -9.74
N PRO A 184 12.39 12.82 -8.99
CA PRO A 184 11.06 12.26 -9.21
C PRO A 184 10.43 12.63 -10.56
N GLU A 185 10.80 13.77 -11.16
CA GLU A 185 10.31 14.16 -12.48
C GLU A 185 10.98 13.31 -13.58
N ASP A 186 12.28 13.04 -13.45
CA ASP A 186 13.01 12.14 -14.34
C ASP A 186 12.46 10.70 -14.22
N VAL A 187 12.17 10.25 -13.01
CA VAL A 187 11.56 8.93 -12.77
C VAL A 187 10.19 8.84 -13.45
N ALA A 188 9.32 9.81 -13.26
CA ALA A 188 8.00 9.84 -13.92
C ALA A 188 8.14 9.83 -15.46
N THR A 189 9.11 10.55 -16.00
CA THR A 189 9.42 10.56 -17.44
C THR A 189 9.83 9.17 -17.93
N LYS A 190 10.75 8.50 -17.24
CA LYS A 190 11.19 7.13 -17.57
C LYS A 190 10.05 6.12 -17.48
N MET A 191 9.18 6.23 -16.48
CA MET A 191 7.99 5.38 -16.34
C MET A 191 7.06 5.57 -17.55
N ARG A 192 6.85 6.80 -18.00
CA ARG A 192 6.05 7.12 -19.19
C ARG A 192 6.66 6.53 -20.47
N GLU A 193 7.96 6.70 -20.66
CA GLU A 193 8.69 6.14 -21.81
C GLU A 193 8.57 4.60 -21.85
N HIS A 194 8.76 3.96 -20.71
CA HIS A 194 8.62 2.52 -20.61
C HIS A 194 7.19 2.05 -20.91
N PHE A 195 6.18 2.77 -20.42
CA PHE A 195 4.78 2.46 -20.71
C PHE A 195 4.48 2.62 -22.20
N ARG A 196 5.01 3.69 -22.84
CA ARG A 196 4.95 3.88 -24.31
C ARG A 196 5.51 2.68 -25.08
N GLU A 197 6.70 2.22 -24.69
CA GLU A 197 7.33 1.05 -25.33
C GLU A 197 6.52 -0.23 -25.15
N SER A 198 5.90 -0.42 -24.00
CA SER A 198 5.03 -1.58 -23.72
C SER A 198 3.81 -1.58 -24.62
N LEU A 199 3.11 -0.46 -24.74
CA LEU A 199 1.94 -0.30 -25.61
C LEU A 199 2.28 -0.54 -27.09
N ALA A 200 3.41 0.01 -27.54
CA ALA A 200 3.90 -0.20 -28.91
C ALA A 200 4.23 -1.69 -29.19
N LYS A 201 4.78 -2.40 -28.23
CA LYS A 201 5.06 -3.86 -28.34
C LYS A 201 3.79 -4.71 -28.38
N GLU A 202 2.70 -4.22 -27.79
CA GLU A 202 1.36 -4.85 -27.87
C GLU A 202 0.68 -4.62 -29.23
N GLY A 203 1.29 -3.80 -30.09
CA GLY A 203 0.87 -3.58 -31.47
C GLY A 203 -0.10 -2.40 -31.66
N LEU A 204 -0.21 -1.51 -30.66
CA LEU A 204 -0.99 -0.28 -30.78
C LEU A 204 -0.33 0.66 -31.80
N SER A 205 -1.14 1.40 -32.56
CA SER A 205 -0.69 2.48 -33.42
C SER A 205 -0.15 3.66 -32.57
N GLU A 206 0.62 4.54 -33.19
CA GLU A 206 1.17 5.72 -32.52
C GLU A 206 0.07 6.64 -31.93
N GLU A 207 -1.07 6.76 -32.63
CA GLU A 207 -2.22 7.54 -32.18
C GLU A 207 -2.87 6.90 -30.92
N GLU A 208 -3.08 5.59 -30.92
CA GLU A 208 -3.61 4.84 -29.77
C GLU A 208 -2.66 4.91 -28.57
N VAL A 209 -1.34 4.81 -28.80
CA VAL A 209 -0.32 4.97 -27.75
C VAL A 209 -0.38 6.34 -27.11
N GLU A 210 -0.49 7.43 -27.90
CA GLU A 210 -0.60 8.78 -27.35
C GLU A 210 -1.92 8.99 -26.58
N GLU A 211 -3.02 8.40 -27.03
CA GLU A 211 -4.30 8.43 -26.33
C GLU A 211 -4.18 7.75 -24.94
N GLU A 212 -3.67 6.53 -24.89
CA GLU A 212 -3.45 5.80 -23.63
C GLU A 212 -2.50 6.56 -22.69
N LEU A 213 -1.37 7.09 -23.21
CA LEU A 213 -0.44 7.89 -22.43
C LEU A 213 -1.05 9.17 -21.88
N SER A 214 -1.99 9.78 -22.57
CA SER A 214 -2.68 10.97 -22.09
C SER A 214 -3.58 10.68 -20.89
N MET A 215 -4.17 9.48 -20.86
CA MET A 215 -5.03 9.02 -19.76
C MET A 215 -4.24 8.50 -18.56
N MET A 216 -3.08 7.91 -18.81
CA MET A 216 -2.28 7.19 -17.79
C MET A 216 -0.91 7.84 -17.54
N TYR A 217 -0.81 9.15 -17.71
CA TYR A 217 0.42 9.89 -17.44
C TYR A 217 0.83 9.80 -15.96
N PRO A 218 1.97 9.16 -15.61
CA PRO A 218 2.37 8.99 -14.23
C PRO A 218 2.82 10.32 -13.59
N ARG A 219 2.34 10.58 -12.38
CA ARG A 219 2.83 11.64 -11.49
C ARG A 219 3.25 11.03 -10.16
N LEU A 220 4.35 11.50 -9.60
CA LEU A 220 4.83 11.13 -8.27
C LEU A 220 4.48 12.24 -7.28
N ASN A 221 3.51 11.98 -6.40
CA ASN A 221 3.09 12.94 -5.38
C ASN A 221 3.79 12.62 -4.05
N PRO A 222 4.62 13.54 -3.50
CA PRO A 222 5.37 13.28 -2.28
C PRO A 222 4.48 12.95 -1.08
N LEU A 223 4.80 11.90 -0.34
CA LEU A 223 4.09 11.49 0.88
C LEU A 223 3.88 12.65 1.86
N THR A 224 4.88 13.53 1.98
CA THR A 224 4.87 14.69 2.89
C THR A 224 3.89 15.78 2.48
N ARG A 225 3.33 15.72 1.26
CA ARG A 225 2.33 16.66 0.72
C ARG A 225 0.92 16.09 0.65
N LEU A 226 0.74 14.77 0.72
CA LEU A 226 -0.56 14.11 0.49
C LEU A 226 -1.68 14.67 1.39
N TYR A 227 -1.40 14.93 2.65
CA TYR A 227 -2.38 15.49 3.59
C TYR A 227 -2.94 16.87 3.18
N PHE A 228 -2.22 17.58 2.32
CA PHE A 228 -2.59 18.93 1.84
C PHE A 228 -3.00 18.94 0.37
N ALA A 229 -2.95 17.80 -0.29
CA ALA A 229 -3.31 17.69 -1.70
C ALA A 229 -4.84 17.79 -1.83
N THR A 230 -5.31 18.89 -2.45
CA THR A 230 -6.74 19.13 -2.70
C THR A 230 -7.16 18.79 -4.12
N GLU A 231 -6.17 18.46 -4.97
CA GLU A 231 -6.35 18.13 -6.39
C GLU A 231 -6.40 16.62 -6.65
N CYS A 232 -6.49 15.79 -5.62
CA CYS A 232 -6.62 14.34 -5.77
C CYS A 232 -8.06 13.89 -5.54
N GLU A 233 -8.52 12.93 -6.35
CA GLU A 233 -9.81 12.29 -6.18
C GLU A 233 -9.68 11.07 -5.26
N GLY A 234 -10.64 10.91 -4.36
CA GLY A 234 -10.75 9.74 -3.48
C GLY A 234 -9.88 9.81 -2.21
N ASP A 235 -9.43 11.01 -1.82
CA ASP A 235 -8.77 11.26 -0.54
C ASP A 235 -9.78 11.68 0.54
#